data_abd7db6c1b81b85b1edf308a51f8ae6a
#
_entry.id   abd7db6c1b81b85b1edf308a51f8ae6a
#
_cell.length_a   1.000
_cell.length_b   1.000
_cell.length_c   1.000
_cell.angle_alpha   90.00
_cell.angle_beta   90.00
_cell.angle_gamma   90.00
#
_symmetry.space_group_name_H-M   'P 1'
#
loop_
_entity.id
_entity.type
_entity.pdbx_description
1 polymer ?
#
loop_
_entity_poly.entity_id
_entity_poly.type
_entity_poly.pdbx_seq_one_letter_code
_entity_poly.pdbx_strand_id
1 'polypeptide(L)'
;MPESVEDQDVSICDLLVAATAAPTYFPHKEIKEQAFADGGLWASDPSMLAYAEAMRIRTECRRGNCDPKFEADAISLLSVGTGISQYSLAPPGGDAGIMYWVRHAADVMGSAQTQGIHQPLRFILGNNYTHLNFQMEERWALDGVDNIPQLFDLGRKRAAEEFDMLACCFFQHQRTKFEPYLPGSEESMKIPRQYTAENT
;
A
#
# COMPACT_ATOMS: atom_id res chain seq x y z
N MET A 1 -6.31 -19.67 7.99
CA MET A 1 -5.05 -19.33 8.65
C MET A 1 -5.36 -19.16 10.12
N PRO A 2 -4.57 -19.67 11.06
CA PRO A 2 -4.78 -19.36 12.44
C PRO A 2 -4.69 -17.85 12.60
N GLU A 3 -5.63 -17.29 13.33
CA GLU A 3 -5.63 -15.87 13.65
C GLU A 3 -4.36 -15.58 14.43
N SER A 4 -3.59 -14.65 13.93
CA SER A 4 -2.32 -14.27 14.54
C SER A 4 -2.58 -13.38 15.76
N VAL A 5 -3.14 -13.96 16.82
CA VAL A 5 -3.07 -13.39 18.18
C VAL A 5 -1.61 -13.09 18.54
N GLU A 6 -0.68 -13.79 17.90
CA GLU A 6 0.76 -13.67 18.07
C GLU A 6 1.36 -12.35 17.62
N ASP A 7 0.69 -11.58 16.75
CA ASP A 7 1.25 -10.34 16.19
C ASP A 7 0.81 -9.07 16.94
N GLN A 8 -0.10 -9.20 17.90
CA GLN A 8 -0.62 -8.06 18.68
C GLN A 8 0.46 -7.36 19.52
N ASP A 9 1.52 -8.09 19.88
CA ASP A 9 2.62 -7.56 20.69
C ASP A 9 3.76 -6.96 19.83
N VAL A 10 3.65 -7.00 18.52
CA VAL A 10 4.67 -6.44 17.62
C VAL A 10 4.44 -4.94 17.47
N SER A 11 5.51 -4.16 17.64
CA SER A 11 5.40 -2.71 17.48
C SER A 11 5.05 -2.33 16.04
N ILE A 12 4.22 -1.29 15.86
CA ILE A 12 3.89 -0.76 14.53
C ILE A 12 5.15 -0.35 13.77
N CYS A 13 6.15 0.19 14.47
CA CYS A 13 7.43 0.56 13.86
C CYS A 13 8.14 -0.67 13.27
N ASP A 14 8.18 -1.79 13.99
CA ASP A 14 8.80 -3.01 13.50
C ASP A 14 8.04 -3.59 12.29
N LEU A 15 6.70 -3.55 12.33
CA LEU A 15 5.88 -3.97 11.19
C LEU A 15 6.11 -3.09 9.94
N LEU A 16 6.21 -1.77 10.11
CA LEU A 16 6.49 -0.85 9.02
C LEU A 16 7.87 -1.09 8.42
N VAL A 17 8.90 -1.25 9.27
CA VAL A 17 10.26 -1.57 8.80
C VAL A 17 10.29 -2.91 8.07
N ALA A 18 9.59 -3.92 8.58
CA ALA A 18 9.48 -5.23 7.92
C ALA A 18 8.79 -5.13 6.56
N ALA A 19 7.67 -4.40 6.49
CA ALA A 19 6.88 -4.24 5.27
C ALA A 19 7.59 -3.43 4.17
N THR A 20 8.60 -2.63 4.54
CA THR A 20 9.36 -1.77 3.61
C THR A 20 10.82 -2.17 3.47
N ALA A 21 11.21 -3.34 3.94
CA ALA A 21 12.57 -3.88 3.83
C ALA A 21 12.86 -4.40 2.41
N ALA A 22 12.91 -3.48 1.43
CA ALA A 22 13.13 -3.79 0.02
C ALA A 22 14.50 -4.44 -0.20
N PRO A 23 14.57 -5.66 -0.75
CA PRO A 23 15.83 -6.33 -1.05
C PRO A 23 16.73 -5.46 -1.93
N THR A 24 18.03 -5.54 -1.72
CA THR A 24 19.09 -4.73 -2.31
C THR A 24 19.23 -3.31 -1.77
N TYR A 25 18.18 -2.73 -1.20
CA TYR A 25 18.20 -1.41 -0.54
C TYR A 25 18.34 -1.54 0.96
N PHE A 26 17.62 -2.48 1.57
CA PHE A 26 17.58 -2.69 3.02
C PHE A 26 17.81 -4.15 3.40
N PRO A 27 18.40 -4.41 4.58
CA PRO A 27 18.42 -5.76 5.13
C PRO A 27 17.00 -6.22 5.49
N HIS A 28 16.80 -7.53 5.55
CA HIS A 28 15.56 -8.09 6.09
C HIS A 28 15.38 -7.67 7.55
N LYS A 29 14.13 -7.57 7.98
CA LYS A 29 13.79 -7.30 9.40
C LYS A 29 13.49 -8.61 10.12
N GLU A 30 14.12 -8.84 11.25
CA GLU A 30 13.80 -9.96 12.12
C GLU A 30 12.74 -9.56 13.17
N ILE A 31 11.68 -10.37 13.27
CA ILE A 31 10.63 -10.24 14.28
C ILE A 31 10.33 -11.65 14.80
N LYS A 32 10.45 -11.88 16.10
CA LYS A 32 10.17 -13.18 16.74
C LYS A 32 10.87 -14.37 16.03
N GLU A 33 12.15 -14.22 15.73
CA GLU A 33 12.99 -15.22 15.06
C GLU A 33 12.59 -15.53 13.60
N GLN A 34 11.70 -14.72 13.01
CA GLN A 34 11.32 -14.83 11.60
C GLN A 34 11.88 -13.65 10.82
N ALA A 35 12.42 -13.93 9.63
CA ALA A 35 12.93 -12.92 8.71
C ALA A 35 11.83 -12.43 7.78
N PHE A 36 11.66 -11.10 7.72
CA PHE A 36 10.69 -10.42 6.88
C PHE A 36 11.39 -9.55 5.85
N ALA A 37 10.86 -9.53 4.64
CA ALA A 37 11.26 -8.65 3.56
C ALA A 37 10.04 -7.88 3.05
N ASP A 38 10.28 -6.87 2.22
CA ASP A 38 9.26 -6.01 1.63
C ASP A 38 8.08 -6.81 1.04
N GLY A 39 6.88 -6.46 1.45
CA GLY A 39 5.65 -7.06 0.95
C GLY A 39 5.43 -6.91 -0.56
N GLY A 40 6.08 -5.94 -1.19
CA GLY A 40 6.05 -5.73 -2.63
C GLY A 40 6.59 -6.88 -3.46
N LEU A 41 7.43 -7.76 -2.86
CA LEU A 41 7.86 -8.99 -3.51
C LEU A 41 6.72 -9.98 -3.77
N TRP A 42 5.74 -9.99 -2.87
CA TRP A 42 4.60 -10.91 -2.93
C TRP A 42 3.32 -10.24 -3.44
N ALA A 43 3.05 -9.03 -2.98
CA ALA A 43 1.85 -8.27 -3.31
C ALA A 43 2.22 -6.80 -3.56
N SER A 44 2.78 -6.52 -4.74
CA SER A 44 3.13 -5.15 -5.16
C SER A 44 1.90 -4.23 -5.18
N ASP A 45 0.73 -4.79 -5.47
CA ASP A 45 -0.57 -4.16 -5.26
C ASP A 45 -1.36 -4.99 -4.22
N PRO A 46 -1.54 -4.48 -2.98
CA PRO A 46 -2.24 -5.19 -1.92
C PRO A 46 -3.77 -5.11 -2.02
N SER A 47 -4.35 -4.52 -3.06
CA SER A 47 -5.78 -4.24 -3.17
C SER A 47 -6.66 -5.49 -3.04
N MET A 48 -6.25 -6.61 -3.65
CA MET A 48 -6.99 -7.87 -3.54
C MET A 48 -6.93 -8.43 -2.11
N LEU A 49 -5.81 -8.26 -1.42
CA LEU A 49 -5.66 -8.70 -0.02
C LEU A 49 -6.53 -7.84 0.90
N ALA A 50 -6.54 -6.53 0.69
CA ALA A 50 -7.39 -5.60 1.43
C ALA A 50 -8.89 -5.94 1.24
N TYR A 51 -9.28 -6.27 0.02
CA TYR A 51 -10.64 -6.71 -0.26
C TYR A 51 -10.97 -8.04 0.43
N ALA A 52 -10.08 -9.03 0.35
CA ALA A 52 -10.26 -10.32 1.00
C ALA A 52 -10.38 -10.18 2.52
N GLU A 53 -9.57 -9.31 3.14
CA GLU A 53 -9.62 -9.04 4.57
C GLU A 53 -10.92 -8.32 4.96
N ALA A 54 -11.37 -7.33 4.19
CA ALA A 54 -12.66 -6.69 4.41
C ALA A 54 -13.83 -7.68 4.32
N MET A 55 -13.77 -8.63 3.38
CA MET A 55 -14.75 -9.70 3.26
C MET A 55 -14.73 -10.65 4.46
N ARG A 56 -13.54 -10.97 4.99
CA ARG A 56 -13.37 -11.79 6.19
C ARG A 56 -14.01 -11.09 7.39
N ILE A 57 -13.66 -9.82 7.63
CA ILE A 57 -14.22 -9.00 8.72
C ILE A 57 -15.76 -8.98 8.61
N ARG A 58 -16.29 -8.66 7.44
CA ARG A 58 -17.73 -8.63 7.20
C ARG A 58 -18.41 -9.97 7.52
N THR A 59 -17.76 -11.07 7.15
CA THR A 59 -18.29 -12.40 7.40
C THR A 59 -18.33 -12.73 8.89
N GLU A 60 -17.29 -12.39 9.64
CA GLU A 60 -17.23 -12.58 11.09
C GLU A 60 -18.25 -11.69 11.81
N CYS A 61 -18.47 -10.46 11.33
CA CYS A 61 -19.48 -9.57 11.89
C CYS A 61 -20.90 -10.14 11.71
N ARG A 62 -21.22 -10.67 10.54
CA ARG A 62 -22.52 -11.33 10.29
C ARG A 62 -22.74 -12.57 11.16
N ARG A 63 -21.70 -13.15 11.72
CA ARG A 63 -21.76 -14.23 12.71
C ARG A 63 -21.90 -13.72 14.14
N GLY A 64 -21.94 -12.41 14.35
CA GLY A 64 -22.04 -11.78 15.67
C GLY A 64 -20.70 -11.65 16.43
N ASN A 65 -19.57 -11.84 15.74
CA ASN A 65 -18.25 -11.87 16.36
C ASN A 65 -17.51 -10.53 16.31
N CYS A 66 -18.16 -9.45 15.88
CA CYS A 66 -17.54 -8.13 15.86
C CYS A 66 -18.56 -6.98 15.97
N ASP A 67 -18.07 -5.73 15.97
CA ASP A 67 -18.89 -4.53 16.03
C ASP A 67 -19.82 -4.44 14.78
N PRO A 68 -21.13 -4.28 14.96
CA PRO A 68 -22.12 -4.19 13.89
C PRO A 68 -21.83 -3.10 12.83
N LYS A 69 -21.05 -2.08 13.17
CA LYS A 69 -20.64 -1.04 12.19
C LYS A 69 -19.87 -1.58 10.99
N PHE A 70 -19.28 -2.77 11.11
CA PHE A 70 -18.57 -3.44 10.00
C PHE A 70 -19.47 -4.39 9.20
N GLU A 71 -20.76 -4.42 9.48
CA GLU A 71 -21.76 -5.22 8.77
C GLU A 71 -22.25 -4.57 7.46
N ALA A 72 -21.49 -3.61 6.94
CA ALA A 72 -21.87 -2.86 5.76
C ALA A 72 -22.18 -3.77 4.55
N ASP A 73 -23.25 -3.44 3.83
CA ASP A 73 -23.68 -4.21 2.66
C ASP A 73 -22.72 -4.07 1.47
N ALA A 74 -21.99 -2.97 1.39
CA ALA A 74 -21.04 -2.70 0.32
C ALA A 74 -19.64 -2.41 0.87
N ILE A 75 -18.64 -2.89 0.13
CA ILE A 75 -17.23 -2.56 0.35
C ILE A 75 -16.80 -1.61 -0.77
N SER A 76 -16.32 -0.42 -0.39
CA SER A 76 -15.68 0.50 -1.31
C SER A 76 -14.16 0.43 -1.13
N LEU A 77 -13.44 0.26 -2.23
CA LEU A 77 -11.99 0.10 -2.23
C LEU A 77 -11.32 1.21 -3.03
N LEU A 78 -10.45 1.95 -2.37
CA LEU A 78 -9.56 2.92 -2.99
C LEU A 78 -8.14 2.36 -3.04
N SER A 79 -7.59 2.21 -4.25
CA SER A 79 -6.20 1.86 -4.50
C SER A 79 -5.46 3.08 -5.00
N VAL A 80 -4.35 3.43 -4.36
CA VAL A 80 -3.52 4.59 -4.73
C VAL A 80 -2.15 4.10 -5.13
N GLY A 81 -1.81 4.30 -6.40
CA GLY A 81 -0.51 3.94 -6.97
C GLY A 81 0.49 5.10 -6.89
N THR A 82 1.75 4.76 -7.03
CA THR A 82 2.90 5.69 -7.00
C THR A 82 3.34 6.17 -8.38
N GLY A 83 2.57 5.88 -9.40
CA GLY A 83 2.87 6.16 -10.81
C GLY A 83 3.29 4.90 -11.59
N ILE A 84 3.07 4.95 -12.89
CA ILE A 84 3.46 3.88 -13.82
C ILE A 84 4.42 4.49 -14.84
N SER A 85 5.65 3.98 -14.89
CA SER A 85 6.56 4.32 -15.98
C SER A 85 6.39 3.34 -17.13
N GLN A 86 6.32 3.88 -18.36
CA GLN A 86 6.41 3.03 -19.55
C GLN A 86 7.86 2.52 -19.67
N TYR A 87 8.04 1.23 -19.64
CA TYR A 87 9.31 0.63 -19.99
C TYR A 87 9.11 -0.47 -21.02
N SER A 88 10.02 -0.55 -21.96
CA SER A 88 10.02 -1.61 -22.93
C SER A 88 10.72 -2.83 -22.33
N LEU A 89 10.06 -3.99 -22.38
CA LEU A 89 10.68 -5.27 -22.06
C LEU A 89 11.67 -5.74 -23.17
N ALA A 90 11.70 -5.05 -24.30
CA ALA A 90 12.62 -5.38 -25.35
C ALA A 90 14.05 -4.97 -24.98
N PRO A 91 15.00 -5.88 -24.88
CA PRO A 91 16.39 -5.55 -24.61
C PRO A 91 16.98 -4.74 -25.79
N PRO A 92 17.83 -3.76 -25.52
CA PRO A 92 18.61 -3.12 -26.57
C PRO A 92 19.42 -4.19 -27.33
N GLY A 93 19.17 -4.36 -28.62
CA GLY A 93 19.88 -5.34 -29.46
C GLY A 93 19.21 -6.71 -29.62
N GLY A 94 18.03 -6.93 -29.02
CA GLY A 94 17.22 -8.13 -29.30
C GLY A 94 17.50 -9.37 -28.45
N ASP A 95 18.63 -9.46 -27.77
CA ASP A 95 19.01 -10.62 -26.94
C ASP A 95 18.87 -10.33 -25.45
N ALA A 96 17.90 -10.97 -24.81
CA ALA A 96 17.70 -10.93 -23.36
C ALA A 96 18.40 -12.12 -22.68
N GLY A 97 19.66 -11.94 -22.34
CA GLY A 97 20.39 -12.92 -21.53
C GLY A 97 19.92 -12.94 -20.08
N ILE A 98 20.35 -13.95 -19.31
CA ILE A 98 19.96 -14.13 -17.91
C ILE A 98 20.21 -12.90 -17.04
N MET A 99 21.32 -12.17 -17.28
CA MET A 99 21.67 -10.96 -16.52
C MET A 99 20.69 -9.81 -16.78
N TYR A 100 20.12 -9.73 -17.97
CA TYR A 100 19.04 -8.78 -18.27
C TYR A 100 17.80 -9.09 -17.43
N TRP A 101 17.37 -10.33 -17.43
CA TRP A 101 16.17 -10.74 -16.69
C TRP A 101 16.34 -10.61 -15.18
N VAL A 102 17.51 -10.95 -14.63
CA VAL A 102 17.79 -10.77 -13.19
C VAL A 102 17.59 -9.32 -12.75
N ARG A 103 18.01 -8.36 -13.58
CA ARG A 103 17.85 -6.93 -13.26
C ARG A 103 16.42 -6.41 -13.39
N HIS A 104 15.61 -7.01 -14.25
CA HIS A 104 14.27 -6.53 -14.57
C HIS A 104 13.15 -7.39 -13.98
N ALA A 105 13.50 -8.53 -13.37
CA ALA A 105 12.51 -9.49 -12.88
C ALA A 105 11.53 -8.88 -11.87
N ALA A 106 12.03 -8.11 -10.90
CA ALA A 106 11.20 -7.49 -9.88
C ALA A 106 10.18 -6.49 -10.49
N ASP A 107 10.63 -5.68 -11.45
CA ASP A 107 9.76 -4.70 -12.14
C ASP A 107 8.68 -5.40 -12.97
N VAL A 108 9.08 -6.44 -13.71
CA VAL A 108 8.16 -7.23 -14.54
C VAL A 108 7.11 -7.92 -13.68
N MET A 109 7.56 -8.56 -12.60
CA MET A 109 6.66 -9.26 -11.67
C MET A 109 5.70 -8.29 -10.97
N GLY A 110 6.20 -7.17 -10.48
CA GLY A 110 5.37 -6.14 -9.84
C GLY A 110 4.32 -5.58 -10.80
N SER A 111 4.71 -5.25 -12.03
CA SER A 111 3.77 -4.76 -13.05
C SER A 111 2.72 -5.79 -13.44
N ALA A 112 3.12 -7.06 -13.59
CA ALA A 112 2.21 -8.15 -13.92
C ALA A 112 1.22 -8.42 -12.78
N GLN A 113 1.67 -8.39 -11.52
CA GLN A 113 0.81 -8.52 -10.34
C GLN A 113 -0.23 -7.41 -10.30
N THR A 114 0.19 -6.15 -10.44
CA THR A 114 -0.70 -4.99 -10.42
C THR A 114 -1.78 -5.09 -11.50
N GLN A 115 -1.39 -5.39 -12.75
CA GLN A 115 -2.35 -5.56 -13.85
C GLN A 115 -3.31 -6.74 -13.61
N GLY A 116 -2.81 -7.85 -13.07
CA GLY A 116 -3.61 -9.03 -12.76
C GLY A 116 -4.64 -8.81 -11.65
N ILE A 117 -4.46 -7.81 -10.79
CA ILE A 117 -5.35 -7.50 -9.66
C ILE A 117 -6.47 -6.54 -10.07
N HIS A 118 -6.20 -5.54 -10.89
CA HIS A 118 -7.19 -4.50 -11.22
C HIS A 118 -8.40 -5.01 -11.99
N GLN A 119 -8.20 -5.86 -12.95
CA GLN A 119 -9.30 -6.40 -13.77
C GLN A 119 -10.32 -7.19 -12.95
N PRO A 120 -9.92 -8.18 -12.13
CA PRO A 120 -10.82 -8.89 -11.23
C PRO A 120 -11.54 -7.96 -10.25
N LEU A 121 -10.85 -7.00 -9.63
CA LEU A 121 -11.45 -6.08 -8.67
C LEU A 121 -12.50 -5.17 -9.32
N ARG A 122 -12.24 -4.67 -10.53
CA ARG A 122 -13.24 -3.90 -11.29
C ARG A 122 -14.47 -4.74 -11.60
N PHE A 123 -14.29 -6.00 -11.93
CA PHE A 123 -15.41 -6.89 -12.19
C PHE A 123 -16.22 -7.19 -10.92
N ILE A 124 -15.56 -7.42 -9.79
CA ILE A 124 -16.21 -7.78 -8.51
C ILE A 124 -16.91 -6.56 -7.88
N LEU A 125 -16.24 -5.43 -7.83
CA LEU A 125 -16.69 -4.24 -7.09
C LEU A 125 -17.39 -3.20 -7.98
N GLY A 126 -17.20 -3.24 -9.29
CA GLY A 126 -17.79 -2.27 -10.22
C GLY A 126 -17.43 -0.83 -9.84
N ASN A 127 -18.44 -0.02 -9.61
CA ASN A 127 -18.29 1.40 -9.23
C ASN A 127 -17.74 1.60 -7.79
N ASN A 128 -17.68 0.55 -6.98
CA ASN A 128 -17.10 0.63 -5.64
C ASN A 128 -15.58 0.42 -5.64
N TYR A 129 -14.95 0.25 -6.80
CA TYR A 129 -13.50 0.18 -6.93
C TYR A 129 -12.96 1.41 -7.65
N THR A 130 -12.14 2.16 -6.96
CA THR A 130 -11.41 3.31 -7.52
C THR A 130 -9.92 3.03 -7.47
N HIS A 131 -9.27 3.14 -8.61
CA HIS A 131 -7.81 3.04 -8.73
C HIS A 131 -7.25 4.36 -9.22
N LEU A 132 -6.52 5.04 -8.36
CA LEU A 132 -5.79 6.26 -8.68
C LEU A 132 -4.35 5.91 -9.02
N ASN A 133 -3.99 6.16 -10.25
CA ASN A 133 -2.62 6.05 -10.70
C ASN A 133 -2.41 7.00 -11.88
N PHE A 134 -1.17 7.26 -12.23
CA PHE A 134 -0.84 8.17 -13.30
C PHE A 134 0.37 7.66 -14.11
N GLN A 135 0.43 8.11 -15.36
CA GLN A 135 1.56 7.80 -16.22
C GLN A 135 2.71 8.76 -15.90
N MET A 136 3.87 8.20 -15.62
CA MET A 136 5.11 8.96 -15.48
C MET A 136 5.81 9.06 -16.84
N GLU A 137 6.34 10.23 -17.16
CA GLU A 137 7.08 10.46 -18.40
C GLU A 137 8.44 9.77 -18.37
N GLU A 138 9.05 9.70 -17.18
CA GLU A 138 10.37 9.12 -16.97
C GLU A 138 10.32 8.06 -15.85
N ARG A 139 11.28 7.15 -15.91
CA ARG A 139 11.50 6.19 -14.82
C ARG A 139 12.50 6.78 -13.83
N TRP A 140 12.06 6.94 -12.59
CA TRP A 140 12.93 7.37 -11.50
C TRP A 140 13.38 6.17 -10.66
N ALA A 141 14.63 6.23 -10.19
CA ALA A 141 15.14 5.21 -9.29
C ALA A 141 14.44 5.31 -7.91
N LEU A 142 14.29 4.19 -7.24
CA LEU A 142 13.64 4.12 -5.93
C LEU A 142 14.40 4.96 -4.87
N ASP A 143 15.71 5.08 -5.02
CA ASP A 143 16.62 5.88 -4.18
C ASP A 143 16.95 7.27 -4.76
N GLY A 144 16.23 7.70 -5.80
CA GLY A 144 16.39 8.98 -6.48
C GLY A 144 15.86 10.16 -5.68
N VAL A 145 16.50 10.55 -4.59
CA VAL A 145 16.06 11.61 -3.67
C VAL A 145 15.91 12.98 -4.32
N ASP A 146 16.63 13.24 -5.41
CA ASP A 146 16.56 14.51 -6.15
C ASP A 146 15.20 14.72 -6.84
N ASN A 147 14.44 13.63 -7.03
CA ASN A 147 13.12 13.68 -7.66
C ASN A 147 11.97 13.90 -6.67
N ILE A 148 12.26 13.98 -5.36
CA ILE A 148 11.22 14.15 -4.32
C ILE A 148 10.35 15.40 -4.56
N PRO A 149 10.90 16.59 -4.88
CA PRO A 149 10.08 17.77 -5.14
C PRO A 149 9.10 17.57 -6.29
N GLN A 150 9.56 16.99 -7.40
CA GLN A 150 8.72 16.72 -8.57
C GLN A 150 7.63 15.69 -8.26
N LEU A 151 7.96 14.62 -7.50
CA LEU A 151 6.98 13.63 -7.04
C LEU A 151 5.90 14.26 -6.18
N PHE A 152 6.31 15.17 -5.27
CA PHE A 152 5.38 15.87 -4.40
C PHE A 152 4.41 16.76 -5.19
N ASP A 153 4.92 17.54 -6.14
CA ASP A 153 4.11 18.42 -6.99
C ASP A 153 3.15 17.62 -7.87
N LEU A 154 3.63 16.51 -8.43
CA LEU A 154 2.81 15.60 -9.23
C LEU A 154 1.68 14.97 -8.39
N GLY A 155 1.99 14.51 -7.18
CA GLY A 155 1.00 13.99 -6.24
C GLY A 155 -0.04 15.03 -5.84
N ARG A 156 0.38 16.27 -5.53
CA ARG A 156 -0.55 17.38 -5.24
C ARG A 156 -1.46 17.71 -6.41
N LYS A 157 -0.92 17.77 -7.61
CA LYS A 157 -1.69 18.02 -8.82
C LYS A 157 -2.76 16.94 -9.01
N ARG A 158 -2.39 15.67 -8.91
CA ARG A 158 -3.33 14.55 -9.03
C ARG A 158 -4.37 14.53 -7.94
N ALA A 159 -3.99 14.79 -6.69
CA ALA A 159 -4.94 14.90 -5.61
C ALA A 159 -5.97 16.02 -5.82
N ALA A 160 -5.55 17.15 -6.39
CA ALA A 160 -6.47 18.26 -6.72
C ALA A 160 -7.41 17.91 -7.87
N GLU A 161 -6.92 17.24 -8.92
CA GLU A 161 -7.74 16.80 -10.07
C GLU A 161 -8.83 15.80 -9.68
N GLU A 162 -8.55 14.90 -8.73
CA GLU A 162 -9.44 13.84 -8.32
C GLU A 162 -10.22 14.14 -7.02
N PHE A 163 -10.04 15.33 -6.44
CA PHE A 163 -10.56 15.67 -5.11
C PHE A 163 -12.08 15.53 -5.00
N ASP A 164 -12.82 16.05 -5.96
CA ASP A 164 -14.30 16.05 -5.91
C ASP A 164 -14.85 14.62 -5.96
N MET A 165 -14.27 13.77 -6.79
CA MET A 165 -14.62 12.36 -6.88
C MET A 165 -14.30 11.62 -5.58
N LEU A 166 -13.10 11.82 -5.02
CA LEU A 166 -12.68 11.21 -3.76
C LEU A 166 -13.54 11.68 -2.58
N ALA A 167 -13.84 12.98 -2.53
CA ALA A 167 -14.69 13.54 -1.50
C ALA A 167 -16.10 12.93 -1.54
N CYS A 168 -16.65 12.79 -2.76
CA CYS A 168 -17.96 12.19 -2.95
C CYS A 168 -17.99 10.70 -2.56
N CYS A 169 -16.97 9.92 -2.93
CA CYS A 169 -17.01 8.46 -2.79
C CYS A 169 -16.49 7.97 -1.43
N PHE A 170 -15.52 8.68 -0.82
CA PHE A 170 -14.78 8.14 0.33
C PHE A 170 -14.77 9.05 1.57
N PHE A 171 -15.01 10.37 1.43
CA PHE A 171 -14.83 11.31 2.55
C PHE A 171 -16.14 11.95 3.05
N GLN A 172 -17.29 11.37 2.74
CA GLN A 172 -18.59 11.92 3.15
C GLN A 172 -18.92 11.71 4.63
N HIS A 173 -18.21 10.82 5.32
CA HIS A 173 -18.48 10.52 6.71
C HIS A 173 -17.56 11.27 7.64
N GLN A 174 -18.14 11.86 8.71
CA GLN A 174 -17.35 12.44 9.79
C GLN A 174 -16.47 11.35 10.42
N ARG A 175 -15.17 11.65 10.49
CA ARG A 175 -14.21 10.77 11.13
C ARG A 175 -14.48 10.74 12.64
N THR A 176 -14.70 9.56 13.21
CA THR A 176 -14.62 9.37 14.65
C THR A 176 -13.18 9.60 15.10
N LYS A 177 -13.01 10.23 16.30
CA LYS A 177 -11.68 10.42 16.88
C LYS A 177 -11.01 9.06 17.02
N PHE A 178 -9.77 8.96 16.55
CA PHE A 178 -8.98 7.76 16.75
C PHE A 178 -8.71 7.59 18.25
N GLU A 179 -9.09 6.46 18.79
CA GLU A 179 -8.75 6.04 20.15
C GLU A 179 -7.78 4.88 20.05
N PRO A 180 -6.59 4.97 20.68
CA PRO A 180 -5.63 3.88 20.67
C PRO A 180 -6.24 2.61 21.27
N TYR A 181 -5.99 1.47 20.66
CA TYR A 181 -6.51 0.19 21.13
C TYR A 181 -5.97 -0.23 22.52
N LEU A 182 -4.81 0.26 22.92
CA LEU A 182 -4.19 -0.02 24.21
C LEU A 182 -4.31 1.20 25.14
N PRO A 183 -5.18 1.17 26.15
CA PRO A 183 -5.20 2.20 27.19
C PRO A 183 -3.89 2.12 27.98
N GLY A 184 -3.14 3.21 28.04
CA GLY A 184 -1.84 3.32 28.73
C GLY A 184 -0.65 3.62 27.83
N SER A 185 -0.83 3.69 26.53
CA SER A 185 0.24 3.99 25.57
C SER A 185 0.55 5.51 25.41
N GLU A 186 -0.04 6.38 26.22
CA GLU A 186 0.22 7.83 26.14
C GLU A 186 1.70 8.21 26.32
N GLU A 187 2.48 7.38 27.03
CA GLU A 187 3.93 7.58 27.18
C GLU A 187 4.75 7.13 25.95
N SER A 188 4.27 6.15 25.20
CA SER A 188 4.96 5.65 24.00
C SER A 188 4.69 6.47 22.74
N MET A 189 3.66 7.32 22.73
CA MET A 189 3.31 8.20 21.62
C MET A 189 3.93 9.60 21.69
N LYS A 190 4.95 9.82 22.49
CA LYS A 190 5.76 11.04 22.36
C LYS A 190 6.59 10.93 21.09
N ILE A 191 5.98 11.26 19.96
CA ILE A 191 6.72 11.55 18.72
C ILE A 191 7.79 12.59 19.09
N PRO A 192 9.08 12.30 18.87
CA PRO A 192 10.11 13.28 19.09
C PRO A 192 9.75 14.56 18.34
N ARG A 193 9.75 15.70 19.02
CA ARG A 193 9.38 17.03 18.45
C ARG A 193 10.20 17.46 17.24
N GLN A 194 11.16 16.65 16.80
CA GLN A 194 11.99 16.86 15.61
C GLN A 194 11.23 16.72 14.28
N TYR A 195 10.00 16.20 14.28
CA TYR A 195 9.18 16.02 13.08
C TYR A 195 7.91 16.89 13.03
N THR A 196 7.73 17.82 13.95
CA THR A 196 6.72 18.85 13.77
C THR A 196 7.30 19.91 12.84
N ALA A 197 6.67 20.10 11.69
CA ALA A 197 7.02 21.12 10.70
C ALA A 197 6.87 22.54 11.35
N GLU A 198 7.92 23.00 12.01
CA GLU A 198 8.18 24.40 12.23
C GLU A 198 9.41 24.76 11.41
N ASN A 199 9.17 25.07 10.15
CA ASN A 199 9.98 25.97 9.31
C ASN A 199 9.34 26.00 7.91
N THR A 200 8.34 26.82 7.76
CA THR A 200 8.02 27.53 6.51
C THR A 200 7.92 29.00 6.82
#